data_a84ba8d209620e6f6c21aa75c76b0604
#
_entry.id   a84ba8d209620e6f6c21aa75c76b0604
#
_cell.length_a   1.000
_cell.length_b   1.000
_cell.length_c   1.000
_cell.angle_alpha   90.00
_cell.angle_beta   90.00
_cell.angle_gamma   90.00
#
_symmetry.space_group_name_H-M   'P 1'
#
loop_
_entity.id
_entity.type
_entity.pdbx_description
1 polymer ?
#
loop_
_entity_poly.entity_id
_entity_poly.type
_entity_poly.pdbx_seq_one_letter_code
_entity_poly.pdbx_strand_id
1 'polypeptide(L)'
;MSDAGADEGSAAALAALALLGNAFIWGTSWLPFRALQERGAHALWSTVFVYLCGVALFLLWRPGALRQSLRYPALAALALSSGLTNICFNWAVTIGDVVRVVLLFYLMPAWSVLLAWALLGERPQIGALARLALALTGVSFVLKTE
;
A
#
# COMPACT_ATOMS: atom_id res chain seq x y z
N MET A 1 22.22 -32.38 -8.71
CA MET A 1 20.81 -32.19 -8.31
C MET A 1 20.66 -31.45 -6.96
N SER A 2 21.74 -31.07 -6.26
CA SER A 2 21.68 -30.36 -4.96
C SER A 2 21.71 -28.81 -5.05
N ASP A 3 22.20 -28.24 -6.15
CA ASP A 3 22.32 -26.78 -6.28
C ASP A 3 21.00 -26.05 -6.52
N ALA A 4 20.04 -26.65 -7.19
CA ALA A 4 18.74 -26.04 -7.47
C ALA A 4 17.91 -25.78 -6.19
N GLY A 5 17.99 -26.66 -5.20
CA GLY A 5 17.27 -26.50 -3.93
C GLY A 5 17.87 -25.45 -3.00
N ALA A 6 19.19 -25.24 -3.07
CA ALA A 6 19.86 -24.18 -2.31
C ALA A 6 19.56 -22.80 -2.89
N ASP A 7 19.43 -22.71 -4.22
CA ASP A 7 19.12 -21.46 -4.92
C ASP A 7 17.65 -21.02 -4.69
N GLU A 8 16.72 -21.98 -4.70
CA GLU A 8 15.31 -21.72 -4.35
C GLU A 8 15.14 -21.28 -2.88
N GLY A 9 15.90 -21.89 -1.96
CA GLY A 9 15.90 -21.50 -0.53
C GLY A 9 16.43 -20.08 -0.32
N SER A 10 17.49 -19.70 -1.01
CA SER A 10 18.08 -18.37 -0.91
C SER A 10 17.18 -17.30 -1.53
N ALA A 11 16.53 -17.58 -2.66
CA ALA A 11 15.56 -16.69 -3.28
C ALA A 11 14.32 -16.49 -2.41
N ALA A 12 13.81 -17.54 -1.78
CA ALA A 12 12.68 -17.46 -0.85
C ALA A 12 13.03 -16.64 0.41
N ALA A 13 14.25 -16.81 0.95
CA ALA A 13 14.72 -16.02 2.09
C ALA A 13 14.86 -14.53 1.75
N LEU A 14 15.41 -14.19 0.58
CA LEU A 14 15.51 -12.82 0.09
C LEU A 14 14.13 -12.20 -0.12
N ALA A 15 13.17 -12.93 -0.69
CA ALA A 15 11.80 -12.46 -0.85
C ALA A 15 11.12 -12.20 0.51
N ALA A 16 11.32 -13.09 1.49
CA ALA A 16 10.79 -12.91 2.84
C ALA A 16 11.40 -11.68 3.52
N LEU A 17 12.71 -11.48 3.42
CA LEU A 17 13.41 -10.30 3.96
C LEU A 17 12.92 -9.00 3.30
N ALA A 18 12.71 -9.01 1.98
CA ALA A 18 12.17 -7.87 1.25
C ALA A 18 10.74 -7.52 1.72
N LEU A 19 9.90 -8.53 1.94
CA LEU A 19 8.54 -8.35 2.47
C LEU A 19 8.55 -7.80 3.90
N LEU A 20 9.41 -8.32 4.77
CA LEU A 20 9.59 -7.82 6.14
C LEU A 20 10.09 -6.37 6.15
N GLY A 21 11.07 -6.05 5.31
CA GLY A 21 11.56 -4.68 5.15
C GLY A 21 10.49 -3.73 4.66
N ASN A 22 9.70 -4.15 3.68
CA ASN A 22 8.57 -3.38 3.19
C ASN A 22 7.51 -3.15 4.28
N ALA A 23 7.15 -4.20 5.03
CA ALA A 23 6.19 -4.10 6.15
C ALA A 23 6.70 -3.16 7.25
N PHE A 24 7.99 -3.21 7.58
CA PHE A 24 8.61 -2.32 8.55
C PHE A 24 8.58 -0.85 8.09
N ILE A 25 8.95 -0.58 6.84
CA ILE A 25 8.91 0.77 6.26
C ILE A 25 7.47 1.30 6.28
N TRP A 26 6.49 0.51 5.85
CA TRP A 26 5.08 0.90 5.86
C TRP A 26 4.55 1.12 7.29
N GLY A 27 4.89 0.23 8.22
CA GLY A 27 4.44 0.32 9.62
C GLY A 27 5.02 1.51 10.37
N THR A 28 6.21 2.00 9.98
CA THR A 28 6.86 3.13 10.63
C THR A 28 6.76 4.45 9.86
N SER A 29 6.29 4.42 8.61
CA SER A 29 6.26 5.59 7.72
C SER A 29 5.43 6.77 8.24
N TRP A 30 4.40 6.53 9.04
CA TRP A 30 3.57 7.58 9.65
C TRP A 30 4.32 8.43 10.69
N LEU A 31 5.35 7.88 11.35
CA LEU A 31 6.12 8.58 12.38
C LEU A 31 6.82 9.85 11.85
N PRO A 32 7.63 9.79 10.78
CA PRO A 32 8.28 10.98 10.24
C PRO A 32 7.28 12.00 9.69
N PHE A 33 6.16 11.57 9.10
CA PHE A 33 5.12 12.50 8.64
C PHE A 33 4.50 13.27 9.81
N ARG A 34 4.22 12.58 10.90
CA ARG A 34 3.66 13.19 12.10
C ARG A 34 4.65 14.16 12.76
N ALA A 35 5.90 13.78 12.88
CA ALA A 35 6.96 14.63 13.40
C ALA A 35 7.18 15.90 12.57
N LEU A 36 7.05 15.82 11.25
CA LEU A 36 7.12 16.98 10.36
C LEU A 36 5.89 17.89 10.54
N GLN A 37 4.71 17.32 10.70
CA GLN A 37 3.48 18.07 10.93
C GLN A 37 3.54 18.84 12.26
N GLU A 38 4.02 18.22 13.33
CA GLU A 38 4.21 18.85 14.64
C GLU A 38 5.18 20.04 14.57
N ARG A 39 6.10 20.05 13.59
CA ARG A 39 7.00 21.18 13.30
C ARG A 39 6.41 22.21 12.32
N GLY A 40 5.13 22.11 12.00
CA GLY A 40 4.41 23.04 11.13
C GLY A 40 4.43 22.70 9.64
N ALA A 41 5.01 21.56 9.24
CA ALA A 41 4.95 21.12 7.85
C ALA A 41 3.56 20.55 7.52
N HIS A 42 2.95 21.04 6.43
CA HIS A 42 1.66 20.49 6.01
C HIS A 42 1.83 19.07 5.46
N ALA A 43 0.97 18.12 5.89
CA ALA A 43 1.05 16.70 5.55
C ALA A 43 1.18 16.43 4.05
N LEU A 44 0.42 17.14 3.24
CA LEU A 44 0.45 16.98 1.78
C LEU A 44 1.79 17.39 1.18
N TRP A 45 2.41 18.47 1.66
CA TRP A 45 3.73 18.90 1.18
C TRP A 45 4.82 17.91 1.57
N SER A 46 4.77 17.35 2.78
CA SER A 46 5.69 16.30 3.21
C SER A 46 5.57 15.06 2.33
N THR A 47 4.34 14.65 2.00
CA THR A 47 4.08 13.54 1.09
C THR A 47 4.64 13.82 -0.31
N VAL A 48 4.34 14.99 -0.89
CA VAL A 48 4.85 15.38 -2.22
C VAL A 48 6.38 15.35 -2.25
N PHE A 49 7.03 15.91 -1.24
CA PHE A 49 8.49 15.96 -1.16
C PHE A 49 9.11 14.55 -1.12
N VAL A 50 8.59 13.67 -0.28
CA VAL A 50 9.10 12.28 -0.15
C VAL A 50 8.93 11.53 -1.48
N TYR A 51 7.77 11.65 -2.14
CA TYR A 51 7.54 11.00 -3.42
C TYR A 51 8.38 11.59 -4.55
N LEU A 52 8.57 12.91 -4.58
CA LEU A 52 9.47 13.55 -5.55
C LEU A 52 10.93 13.07 -5.38
N CYS A 53 11.41 12.97 -4.15
CA CYS A 53 12.72 12.40 -3.88
C CYS A 53 12.83 10.96 -4.34
N GLY A 54 11.81 10.13 -4.06
CA GLY A 54 11.77 8.74 -4.48
C GLY A 54 11.75 8.60 -6.01
N VAL A 55 10.93 9.39 -6.70
CA VAL A 55 10.88 9.42 -8.17
C VAL A 55 12.21 9.90 -8.75
N ALA A 56 12.80 10.95 -8.19
CA ALA A 56 14.10 11.46 -8.65
C ALA A 56 15.20 10.40 -8.54
N LEU A 57 15.31 9.74 -7.39
CA LEU A 57 16.26 8.64 -7.18
C LEU A 57 16.03 7.48 -8.15
N PHE A 58 14.77 7.11 -8.36
CA PHE A 58 14.41 6.04 -9.29
C PHE A 58 14.77 6.40 -10.74
N LEU A 59 14.50 7.63 -11.18
CA LEU A 59 14.82 8.10 -12.51
C LEU A 59 16.33 8.26 -12.74
N LEU A 60 17.08 8.62 -11.71
CA LEU A 60 18.54 8.60 -11.76
C LEU A 60 19.07 7.18 -11.99
N TRP A 61 18.44 6.20 -11.37
CA TRP A 61 18.84 4.79 -11.54
C TRP A 61 18.32 4.18 -12.86
N ARG A 62 17.10 4.58 -13.31
CA ARG A 62 16.45 4.06 -14.52
C ARG A 62 15.87 5.18 -15.37
N PRO A 63 16.69 5.97 -16.09
CA PRO A 63 16.22 7.16 -16.82
C PRO A 63 15.20 6.86 -17.93
N GLY A 64 15.18 5.64 -18.46
CA GLY A 64 14.20 5.20 -19.47
C GLY A 64 12.83 4.80 -18.93
N ALA A 65 12.68 4.62 -17.62
CA ALA A 65 11.47 4.07 -17.01
C ALA A 65 10.23 4.95 -17.23
N LEU A 66 10.38 6.26 -17.11
CA LEU A 66 9.28 7.21 -17.33
C LEU A 66 8.74 7.14 -18.77
N ARG A 67 9.64 7.12 -19.74
CA ARG A 67 9.27 7.03 -21.16
C ARG A 67 8.58 5.71 -21.49
N GLN A 68 9.03 4.61 -20.86
CA GLN A 68 8.42 3.30 -21.02
C GLN A 68 7.04 3.24 -20.36
N SER A 69 6.88 3.80 -19.16
CA SER A 69 5.58 3.83 -18.44
C SER A 69 4.53 4.63 -19.19
N LEU A 70 4.90 5.76 -19.79
CA LEU A 70 3.98 6.61 -20.56
C LEU A 70 3.49 5.97 -21.87
N ARG A 71 4.15 4.91 -22.34
CA ARG A 71 3.70 4.15 -23.52
C ARG A 71 2.48 3.25 -23.24
N TYR A 72 2.24 2.92 -21.98
CA TYR A 72 1.17 2.02 -21.56
C TYR A 72 0.14 2.78 -20.72
N PRO A 73 -1.05 3.09 -21.24
CA PRO A 73 -2.06 3.86 -20.51
C PRO A 73 -2.52 3.17 -19.22
N ALA A 74 -2.50 1.83 -19.19
CA ALA A 74 -2.81 1.07 -17.98
C ALA A 74 -1.81 1.33 -16.84
N LEU A 75 -0.51 1.54 -17.14
CA LEU A 75 0.49 1.88 -16.14
C LEU A 75 0.30 3.32 -15.63
N ALA A 76 -0.11 4.24 -16.50
CA ALA A 76 -0.44 5.61 -16.09
C ALA A 76 -1.67 5.62 -15.17
N ALA A 77 -2.72 4.88 -15.50
CA ALA A 77 -3.90 4.73 -14.65
C ALA A 77 -3.55 4.10 -13.29
N LEU A 78 -2.71 3.06 -13.28
CA LEU A 78 -2.22 2.42 -12.07
C LEU A 78 -1.40 3.40 -11.20
N ALA A 79 -0.51 4.19 -11.81
CA ALA A 79 0.29 5.17 -11.11
C ALA A 79 -0.58 6.29 -10.50
N LEU A 80 -1.58 6.78 -11.24
CA LEU A 80 -2.50 7.79 -10.75
C LEU A 80 -3.36 7.28 -9.59
N SER A 81 -3.96 6.09 -9.72
CA SER A 81 -4.79 5.50 -8.66
C SER A 81 -3.98 5.17 -7.41
N SER A 82 -2.77 4.63 -7.57
CA SER A 82 -1.85 4.36 -6.47
C SER A 82 -1.39 5.65 -5.79
N GLY A 83 -1.03 6.67 -6.57
CA GLY A 83 -0.64 7.98 -6.05
C GLY A 83 -1.76 8.63 -5.25
N LEU A 84 -2.99 8.64 -5.78
CA LEU A 84 -4.15 9.18 -5.08
C LEU A 84 -4.42 8.44 -3.77
N THR A 85 -4.36 7.11 -3.79
CA THR A 85 -4.52 6.27 -2.58
C THR A 85 -3.49 6.64 -1.53
N ASN A 86 -2.21 6.80 -1.93
CA ASN A 86 -1.14 7.18 -1.00
C ASN A 86 -1.32 8.58 -0.42
N ILE A 87 -1.71 9.56 -1.23
CA ILE A 87 -2.00 10.92 -0.76
C ILE A 87 -3.12 10.90 0.28
N CYS A 88 -4.24 10.23 -0.03
CA CYS A 88 -5.38 10.13 0.88
C CYS A 88 -5.01 9.40 2.18
N PHE A 89 -4.26 8.30 2.09
CA PHE A 89 -3.81 7.54 3.26
C PHE A 89 -2.89 8.38 4.15
N ASN A 90 -1.84 8.98 3.57
CA ASN A 90 -0.89 9.79 4.34
C ASN A 90 -1.57 11.01 4.99
N TRP A 91 -2.48 11.63 4.28
CA TRP A 91 -3.26 12.72 4.85
C TRP A 91 -4.13 12.24 6.02
N ALA A 92 -4.88 11.16 5.81
CA ALA A 92 -5.75 10.61 6.84
C ALA A 92 -5.01 10.19 8.11
N VAL A 93 -3.86 9.49 8.00
CA VAL A 93 -3.06 9.08 9.18
C VAL A 93 -2.38 10.26 9.88
N THR A 94 -2.22 11.38 9.18
CA THR A 94 -1.56 12.56 9.75
C THR A 94 -2.54 13.39 10.57
N ILE A 95 -3.79 13.56 10.11
CA ILE A 95 -4.80 14.40 10.79
C ILE A 95 -5.80 13.60 11.63
N GLY A 96 -5.94 12.29 11.37
CA GLY A 96 -6.91 11.41 12.00
C GLY A 96 -6.29 10.46 13.03
N ASP A 97 -7.12 9.58 13.55
CA ASP A 97 -6.68 8.46 14.36
C ASP A 97 -6.02 7.38 13.48
N VAL A 98 -4.74 7.12 13.75
CA VAL A 98 -3.93 6.19 12.93
C VAL A 98 -4.54 4.79 12.93
N VAL A 99 -5.06 4.32 14.07
CA VAL A 99 -5.62 2.97 14.20
C VAL A 99 -6.87 2.83 13.33
N ARG A 100 -7.76 3.81 13.37
CA ARG A 100 -8.98 3.83 12.55
C ARG A 100 -8.66 3.87 11.07
N VAL A 101 -7.73 4.73 10.66
CA VAL A 101 -7.32 4.84 9.24
C VAL A 101 -6.72 3.55 8.73
N VAL A 102 -5.83 2.93 9.50
CA VAL A 102 -5.21 1.65 9.14
C VAL A 102 -6.25 0.53 9.08
N LEU A 103 -7.19 0.47 10.03
CA LEU A 103 -8.26 -0.53 10.00
C LEU A 103 -9.17 -0.38 8.77
N LEU A 104 -9.54 0.86 8.41
CA LEU A 104 -10.30 1.13 7.19
C LEU A 104 -9.51 0.76 5.93
N PHE A 105 -8.20 0.98 5.94
CA PHE A 105 -7.33 0.57 4.85
C PHE A 105 -7.27 -0.96 4.70
N TYR A 106 -7.32 -1.71 5.79
CA TYR A 106 -7.41 -3.18 5.75
C TYR A 106 -8.73 -3.72 5.18
N LEU A 107 -9.72 -2.87 4.91
CA LEU A 107 -10.90 -3.24 4.12
C LEU A 107 -10.62 -3.31 2.60
N MET A 108 -9.40 -2.96 2.15
CA MET A 108 -9.03 -3.02 0.74
C MET A 108 -9.28 -4.38 0.08
N PRO A 109 -9.02 -5.54 0.73
CA PRO A 109 -9.38 -6.85 0.18
C PRO A 109 -10.89 -7.02 -0.06
N ALA A 110 -11.72 -6.35 0.75
CA ALA A 110 -13.18 -6.34 0.58
C ALA A 110 -13.57 -5.66 -0.73
N TRP A 111 -13.04 -4.46 -0.95
CA TRP A 111 -13.24 -3.72 -2.19
C TRP A 111 -12.72 -4.47 -3.41
N SER A 112 -11.57 -5.13 -3.29
CA SER A 112 -11.00 -5.95 -4.37
C SER A 112 -11.93 -7.09 -4.76
N VAL A 113 -12.54 -7.79 -3.81
CA VAL A 113 -13.51 -8.87 -4.06
C VAL A 113 -14.78 -8.32 -4.72
N LEU A 114 -15.31 -7.20 -4.24
CA LEU A 114 -16.50 -6.58 -4.80
C LEU A 114 -16.27 -6.09 -6.24
N LEU A 115 -15.12 -5.46 -6.49
CA LEU A 115 -14.76 -4.98 -7.83
C LEU A 115 -14.48 -6.13 -8.79
N ALA A 116 -13.82 -7.20 -8.37
CA ALA A 116 -13.61 -8.38 -9.19
C ALA A 116 -14.95 -9.02 -9.59
N TRP A 117 -15.89 -9.10 -8.66
CA TRP A 117 -17.23 -9.58 -8.95
C TRP A 117 -17.99 -8.66 -9.91
N ALA A 118 -17.98 -7.35 -9.66
CA ALA A 118 -18.73 -6.38 -10.45
C ALA A 118 -18.16 -6.15 -11.87
N LEU A 119 -16.84 -6.11 -12.01
CA LEU A 119 -16.17 -5.76 -13.27
C LEU A 119 -15.74 -6.99 -14.08
N LEU A 120 -15.29 -8.06 -13.42
CA LEU A 120 -14.77 -9.27 -14.07
C LEU A 120 -15.80 -10.40 -14.09
N GLY A 121 -16.94 -10.25 -13.38
CA GLY A 121 -17.96 -11.31 -13.26
C GLY A 121 -17.49 -12.52 -12.44
N GLU A 122 -16.34 -12.43 -11.79
CA GLU A 122 -15.78 -13.50 -10.97
C GLU A 122 -16.60 -13.66 -9.69
N ARG A 123 -17.21 -14.83 -9.50
CA ARG A 123 -17.98 -15.13 -8.29
C ARG A 123 -17.03 -15.32 -7.10
N PRO A 124 -17.20 -14.54 -6.02
CA PRO A 124 -16.34 -14.70 -4.84
C PRO A 124 -16.53 -16.09 -4.23
N GLN A 125 -15.40 -16.74 -3.91
CA GLN A 125 -15.42 -18.02 -3.22
C GLN A 125 -15.95 -17.83 -1.78
N ILE A 126 -16.64 -18.85 -1.25
CA ILE A 126 -17.19 -18.83 0.13
C ILE A 126 -16.11 -18.49 1.16
N GLY A 127 -14.88 -18.99 0.99
CA GLY A 127 -13.76 -18.66 1.86
C GLY A 127 -13.32 -17.18 1.79
N ALA A 128 -13.51 -16.51 0.66
CA ALA A 128 -13.26 -15.06 0.53
C ALA A 128 -14.34 -14.25 1.25
N LEU A 129 -15.61 -14.67 1.13
CA LEU A 129 -16.72 -14.03 1.84
C LEU A 129 -16.64 -14.22 3.36
N ALA A 130 -16.22 -15.39 3.84
CA ALA A 130 -16.01 -15.64 5.27
C ALA A 130 -14.90 -14.74 5.86
N ARG A 131 -13.78 -14.61 5.16
CA ARG A 131 -12.68 -13.69 5.56
C ARG A 131 -13.13 -12.24 5.56
N LEU A 132 -13.92 -11.85 4.56
CA LEU A 132 -14.49 -10.52 4.47
C LEU A 132 -15.44 -10.23 5.63
N ALA A 133 -16.36 -11.15 5.95
CA ALA A 133 -17.26 -11.02 7.08
C ALA A 133 -16.51 -10.90 8.41
N LEU A 134 -15.45 -11.70 8.61
CA LEU A 134 -14.60 -11.64 9.79
C LEU A 134 -13.90 -10.29 9.91
N ALA A 135 -13.34 -9.78 8.81
CA ALA A 135 -12.68 -8.47 8.77
C ALA A 135 -13.65 -7.32 9.08
N LEU A 136 -14.84 -7.33 8.47
CA LEU A 136 -15.88 -6.32 8.74
C LEU A 136 -16.37 -6.37 10.19
N THR A 137 -16.50 -7.56 10.76
CA THR A 137 -16.87 -7.73 12.17
C THR A 137 -15.79 -7.13 13.08
N GLY A 138 -14.52 -7.43 12.85
CA GLY A 138 -13.40 -6.87 13.62
C GLY A 138 -13.37 -5.35 13.56
N VAL A 139 -13.46 -4.75 12.37
CA VAL A 139 -13.50 -3.29 12.21
C VAL A 139 -14.71 -2.68 12.92
N SER A 140 -15.89 -3.32 12.83
CA SER A 140 -17.10 -2.84 13.50
C SER A 140 -16.97 -2.83 15.02
N PHE A 141 -16.27 -3.79 15.59
CA PHE A 141 -15.99 -3.81 17.04
C PHE A 141 -15.11 -2.63 17.45
N VAL A 142 -14.03 -2.39 16.73
CA VAL A 142 -13.10 -1.28 17.05
C VAL A 142 -13.77 0.09 16.89
N LEU A 143 -14.63 0.25 15.88
CA LEU A 143 -15.34 1.53 15.67
C LEU A 143 -16.44 1.79 16.71
N LYS A 144 -16.95 0.76 17.40
CA LYS A 144 -18.00 0.88 18.43
C LYS A 144 -17.47 1.14 19.85
N THR A 145 -16.19 0.89 20.11
CA THR A 145 -15.59 0.94 21.45
C THR A 145 -15.27 2.36 21.93
N GLU A 146 -15.74 3.36 21.24
CA GLU A 146 -15.74 4.77 21.66
C GLU A 146 -17.18 5.32 21.56
#